data_7e4db3cc5f6a4201a984ee627634db7a
#
_entry.id   7e4db3cc5f6a4201a984ee627634db7a
#
_cell.length_a   1.000
_cell.length_b   1.000
_cell.length_c   1.000
_cell.angle_alpha   90.00
_cell.angle_beta   90.00
_cell.angle_gamma   90.00
#
_symmetry.space_group_name_H-M   'P 1'
#
loop_
_entity.id
_entity.type
_entity.pdbx_description
1 polymer ?
#
loop_
_entity_poly.entity_id
_entity_poly.type
_entity_poly.pdbx_seq_one_letter_code
_entity_poly.pdbx_strand_id
1 'polypeptide(L)'
;MCIRDRDYSNMYALFDKTGVIKTWQEKNLMYTIMVVGNESIANTDQSVTTKAEGSEGQATAEEIFKAEAHITDALLSPSNLEDGQRLLMWNGKYVTVRIYNEPMDGMEPGIYFNGSKVKKVIKTNNAYIYDLENYINTPKALIEYLKDLPDEDYSVFKEMVLSRTQRVFDKAASTPIGIDKTGNTVYDSVFTEKSQYFADKKLDLYSENITATLLVPSNDLIENALREAKEKLKSWNMEREDSILNNWIFQTAFFSKKYVKQDFIYNESDPASTQDFYSVFDQQWRTTVNKVDLDNPVELSNGVAYKITSLKIPTNKILIWRIKERFETFDQLTDEDKKYYYPGYNYISTYLKDIGENVQMNRVKQYVGANQPKPWLPAIYCRSM
;
A
#
# COMPACT_ATOMS: atom_id res chain seq x y z
N MET A 1 -7.98 -35.14 23.38
CA MET A 1 -8.94 -34.01 23.36
C MET A 1 -9.26 -33.71 21.92
N CYS A 2 -10.47 -33.96 21.50
CA CYS A 2 -10.86 -33.73 20.12
C CYS A 2 -11.47 -32.31 20.05
N ILE A 3 -11.15 -31.53 19.01
CA ILE A 3 -11.81 -30.22 18.74
C ILE A 3 -13.35 -30.39 18.63
N ARG A 4 -13.81 -31.62 18.51
CA ARG A 4 -15.26 -32.03 18.64
C ARG A 4 -15.84 -31.83 20.00
N ASP A 5 -15.02 -31.44 21.01
CA ASP A 5 -15.54 -31.24 22.37
C ASP A 5 -16.58 -30.12 22.39
N ARG A 6 -17.53 -30.23 23.31
CA ARG A 6 -18.68 -29.32 23.42
C ARG A 6 -18.27 -27.84 23.46
N ASP A 7 -17.08 -27.58 24.03
CA ASP A 7 -16.57 -26.24 24.27
C ASP A 7 -16.04 -25.54 23.00
N TYR A 8 -15.74 -26.27 21.91
CA TYR A 8 -15.20 -25.76 20.67
C TYR A 8 -16.03 -26.12 19.41
N SER A 9 -17.31 -26.48 19.63
CA SER A 9 -18.16 -26.95 18.53
C SER A 9 -18.34 -25.94 17.40
N ASN A 10 -18.35 -24.64 17.71
CA ASN A 10 -18.47 -23.58 16.72
C ASN A 10 -17.22 -23.49 15.82
N MET A 11 -16.01 -23.55 16.42
CA MET A 11 -14.78 -23.58 15.64
C MET A 11 -14.65 -24.87 14.81
N TYR A 12 -15.06 -26.00 15.39
CA TYR A 12 -15.10 -27.25 14.64
C TYR A 12 -16.02 -27.17 13.42
N ALA A 13 -17.23 -26.63 13.60
CA ALA A 13 -18.18 -26.44 12.50
C ALA A 13 -17.64 -25.50 11.42
N LEU A 14 -16.96 -24.43 11.80
CA LEU A 14 -16.31 -23.51 10.86
C LEU A 14 -15.22 -24.23 10.05
N PHE A 15 -14.33 -24.96 10.70
CA PHE A 15 -13.26 -25.70 10.03
C PHE A 15 -13.77 -26.87 9.14
N ASP A 16 -14.86 -27.52 9.53
CA ASP A 16 -15.48 -28.57 8.74
C ASP A 16 -16.16 -27.98 7.49
N LYS A 17 -17.00 -26.96 7.68
CA LYS A 17 -17.69 -26.26 6.57
C LYS A 17 -16.73 -25.68 5.55
N THR A 18 -15.60 -25.14 5.98
CA THR A 18 -14.58 -24.52 5.11
C THR A 18 -13.61 -25.54 4.47
N GLY A 19 -13.74 -26.83 4.78
CA GLY A 19 -12.88 -27.89 4.23
C GLY A 19 -11.48 -27.97 4.86
N VAL A 20 -11.21 -27.16 5.85
CA VAL A 20 -9.91 -27.11 6.57
C VAL A 20 -9.56 -28.47 7.19
N ILE A 21 -10.55 -29.14 7.82
CA ILE A 21 -10.34 -30.46 8.42
C ILE A 21 -9.95 -31.50 7.38
N LYS A 22 -10.59 -31.47 6.23
CA LYS A 22 -10.26 -32.37 5.12
C LYS A 22 -8.82 -32.16 4.64
N THR A 23 -8.42 -30.91 4.46
CA THR A 23 -7.07 -30.54 4.06
C THR A 23 -6.01 -31.03 5.06
N TRP A 24 -6.27 -30.96 6.36
CA TRP A 24 -5.37 -31.50 7.38
C TRP A 24 -5.17 -33.00 7.27
N GLN A 25 -6.26 -33.73 7.03
CA GLN A 25 -6.23 -35.18 6.90
C GLN A 25 -5.47 -35.62 5.65
N GLU A 26 -5.59 -34.88 4.57
CA GLU A 26 -4.94 -35.20 3.30
C GLU A 26 -3.44 -34.88 3.31
N LYS A 27 -3.04 -33.74 3.90
CA LYS A 27 -1.64 -33.31 3.88
C LYS A 27 -0.75 -34.03 4.88
N ASN A 28 -1.29 -34.59 5.95
CA ASN A 28 -0.58 -35.28 7.03
C ASN A 28 0.69 -34.54 7.55
N LEU A 29 0.57 -33.23 7.70
CA LEU A 29 1.64 -32.33 8.16
C LEU A 29 1.51 -32.04 9.66
N MET A 30 2.48 -31.30 10.20
CA MET A 30 2.44 -30.76 11.56
C MET A 30 1.93 -29.30 11.52
N TYR A 31 1.08 -28.96 12.48
CA TYR A 31 0.37 -27.68 12.47
C TYR A 31 0.43 -26.96 13.81
N THR A 32 0.28 -25.65 13.75
CA THR A 32 -0.17 -24.86 14.88
C THR A 32 -1.57 -24.34 14.55
N ILE A 33 -2.49 -24.63 15.46
CA ILE A 33 -3.91 -24.33 15.31
C ILE A 33 -4.33 -23.43 16.46
N MET A 34 -5.07 -22.38 16.15
CA MET A 34 -5.64 -21.49 17.13
C MET A 34 -7.16 -21.71 17.15
N VAL A 35 -7.72 -21.84 18.34
CA VAL A 35 -9.15 -22.10 18.52
C VAL A 35 -9.74 -21.11 19.53
N VAL A 36 -11.02 -20.84 19.42
CA VAL A 36 -11.76 -19.98 20.35
C VAL A 36 -12.90 -20.78 20.93
N GLY A 37 -13.02 -20.79 22.24
CA GLY A 37 -14.08 -21.48 22.93
C GLY A 37 -15.48 -20.84 22.70
N ASN A 38 -16.53 -21.64 22.71
CA ASN A 38 -17.89 -21.16 22.45
C ASN A 38 -18.33 -20.04 23.41
N GLU A 39 -17.88 -20.06 24.65
CA GLU A 39 -18.17 -19.01 25.65
C GLU A 39 -17.59 -17.66 25.22
N SER A 40 -16.39 -17.67 24.67
CA SER A 40 -15.72 -16.46 24.17
C SER A 40 -16.42 -15.92 22.91
N ILE A 41 -16.89 -16.79 22.04
CA ILE A 41 -17.62 -16.42 20.81
C ILE A 41 -18.95 -15.73 21.17
N ALA A 42 -19.67 -16.25 22.15
CA ALA A 42 -20.96 -15.69 22.58
C ALA A 42 -20.84 -14.24 23.13
N ASN A 43 -19.65 -13.89 23.64
CA ASN A 43 -19.42 -12.57 24.23
C ASN A 43 -18.95 -11.52 23.19
N THR A 44 -18.44 -11.94 22.03
CA THR A 44 -17.73 -11.03 21.10
C THR A 44 -18.50 -10.77 19.80
N ASP A 45 -19.40 -11.66 19.38
CA ASP A 45 -19.96 -11.55 18.03
C ASP A 45 -21.41 -12.07 17.97
N GLN A 46 -22.36 -11.15 18.10
CA GLN A 46 -23.79 -11.46 17.89
C GLN A 46 -24.12 -11.75 16.41
N SER A 47 -23.20 -11.46 15.47
CA SER A 47 -23.42 -11.68 14.03
C SER A 47 -23.04 -13.08 13.55
N VAL A 48 -22.28 -13.85 14.33
CA VAL A 48 -21.83 -15.22 14.01
C VAL A 48 -22.54 -16.29 14.83
N THR A 49 -23.74 -16.03 15.31
CA THR A 49 -24.65 -17.11 15.69
C THR A 49 -25.17 -17.79 14.43
N THR A 50 -24.29 -18.42 13.68
CA THR A 50 -24.70 -19.48 12.78
C THR A 50 -25.23 -20.58 13.66
N LYS A 51 -26.57 -20.69 13.70
CA LYS A 51 -27.23 -21.85 14.20
C LYS A 51 -26.54 -23.08 13.65
N ALA A 52 -25.99 -23.88 14.53
CA ALA A 52 -25.48 -25.21 14.20
C ALA A 52 -26.62 -26.16 13.86
N GLU A 53 -27.48 -25.78 12.94
CA GLU A 53 -28.54 -26.60 12.36
C GLU A 53 -28.45 -26.52 10.85
N GLY A 54 -27.79 -27.54 10.26
CA GLY A 54 -28.12 -28.10 8.98
C GLY A 54 -28.30 -27.16 7.79
N SER A 55 -27.39 -26.23 7.51
CA SER A 55 -27.35 -25.59 6.21
C SER A 55 -26.23 -26.21 5.37
N GLU A 56 -26.61 -27.09 4.45
CA GLU A 56 -25.81 -27.56 3.30
C GLU A 56 -25.52 -26.39 2.35
N GLY A 57 -24.91 -25.31 2.85
CA GLY A 57 -24.45 -24.18 2.03
C GLY A 57 -22.96 -24.23 1.86
N GLN A 58 -22.45 -23.93 0.66
CA GLN A 58 -21.03 -23.69 0.46
C GLN A 58 -20.53 -22.63 1.43
N ALA A 59 -19.30 -22.81 1.96
CA ALA A 59 -18.66 -21.82 2.81
C ALA A 59 -18.47 -20.49 2.04
N THR A 60 -18.74 -19.39 2.71
CA THR A 60 -18.47 -18.07 2.12
C THR A 60 -16.97 -17.78 2.11
N ALA A 61 -16.53 -16.88 1.23
CA ALA A 61 -15.13 -16.45 1.19
C ALA A 61 -14.66 -15.86 2.53
N GLU A 62 -15.54 -15.19 3.25
CA GLU A 62 -15.26 -14.63 4.58
C GLU A 62 -15.07 -15.73 5.64
N GLU A 63 -15.92 -16.77 5.63
CA GLU A 63 -15.76 -17.92 6.53
C GLU A 63 -14.46 -18.68 6.26
N ILE A 64 -14.09 -18.87 4.99
CA ILE A 64 -12.83 -19.51 4.59
C ILE A 64 -11.65 -18.65 5.10
N PHE A 65 -11.67 -17.36 4.81
CA PHE A 65 -10.63 -16.44 5.24
C PHE A 65 -10.46 -16.42 6.77
N LYS A 66 -11.57 -16.43 7.51
CA LYS A 66 -11.59 -16.48 8.97
C LYS A 66 -11.04 -17.81 9.50
N ALA A 67 -11.43 -18.94 8.92
CA ALA A 67 -10.92 -20.26 9.31
C ALA A 67 -9.41 -20.37 9.09
N GLU A 68 -8.96 -19.98 7.91
CA GLU A 68 -7.55 -20.04 7.51
C GLU A 68 -6.65 -19.09 8.30
N ALA A 69 -7.19 -17.99 8.87
CA ALA A 69 -6.49 -17.09 9.77
C ALA A 69 -6.02 -17.77 11.08
N HIS A 70 -6.57 -18.94 11.40
CA HIS A 70 -6.32 -19.66 12.64
C HIS A 70 -5.37 -20.85 12.51
N ILE A 71 -4.70 -20.97 11.35
CA ILE A 71 -3.87 -22.15 11.03
C ILE A 71 -2.58 -21.73 10.37
N THR A 72 -1.50 -22.37 10.79
CA THR A 72 -0.19 -22.26 10.12
C THR A 72 0.48 -23.65 10.03
N ASP A 73 1.22 -23.88 8.94
CA ASP A 73 1.98 -25.12 8.70
C ASP A 73 3.23 -25.27 9.62
N ALA A 74 3.52 -24.27 10.44
CA ALA A 74 4.61 -24.34 11.39
C ALA A 74 4.18 -25.05 12.69
N LEU A 75 4.97 -26.00 13.18
CA LEU A 75 4.78 -26.60 14.50
C LEU A 75 5.46 -25.75 15.58
N LEU A 76 4.73 -24.92 16.26
CA LEU A 76 5.24 -23.96 17.23
C LEU A 76 4.86 -24.32 18.65
N SER A 77 5.83 -24.75 19.46
CA SER A 77 5.65 -24.87 20.90
C SER A 77 5.70 -23.49 21.57
N PRO A 78 5.11 -23.31 22.76
CA PRO A 78 5.22 -22.05 23.50
C PRO A 78 6.67 -21.59 23.73
N SER A 79 7.61 -22.55 23.87
CA SER A 79 9.04 -22.27 24.05
C SER A 79 9.77 -21.82 22.79
N ASN A 80 9.15 -22.00 21.62
CA ASN A 80 9.71 -21.62 20.33
C ASN A 80 9.09 -20.31 19.78
N LEU A 81 8.20 -19.71 20.52
CA LEU A 81 7.63 -18.42 20.17
C LEU A 81 8.52 -17.28 20.68
N GLU A 82 8.72 -16.27 19.82
CA GLU A 82 9.50 -15.08 20.13
C GLU A 82 8.59 -13.84 20.09
N ASP A 83 8.85 -12.86 20.97
CA ASP A 83 8.12 -11.60 20.92
C ASP A 83 8.40 -10.86 19.62
N GLY A 84 7.34 -10.36 18.96
CA GLY A 84 7.41 -9.72 17.66
C GLY A 84 7.51 -10.70 16.48
N GLN A 85 7.53 -12.00 16.70
CA GLN A 85 7.54 -13.00 15.63
C GLN A 85 6.27 -12.87 14.77
N ARG A 86 6.45 -12.98 13.45
CA ARG A 86 5.33 -12.97 12.48
C ARG A 86 5.11 -14.37 11.93
N LEU A 87 3.92 -14.87 12.06
CA LEU A 87 3.49 -16.19 11.60
C LEU A 87 2.65 -16.04 10.34
N LEU A 88 3.05 -16.70 9.26
CA LEU A 88 2.25 -16.76 8.05
C LEU A 88 1.13 -17.76 8.24
N MET A 89 -0.11 -17.30 8.13
CA MET A 89 -1.31 -18.10 8.25
C MET A 89 -1.78 -18.61 6.88
N TRP A 90 -2.67 -19.59 6.85
CA TRP A 90 -3.18 -20.17 5.61
C TRP A 90 -3.92 -19.16 4.73
N ASN A 91 -4.56 -18.15 5.30
CA ASN A 91 -5.18 -17.06 4.56
C ASN A 91 -4.17 -16.06 3.92
N GLY A 92 -2.88 -16.35 3.99
CA GLY A 92 -1.83 -15.50 3.44
C GLY A 92 -1.47 -14.27 4.26
N LYS A 93 -2.14 -14.05 5.41
CA LYS A 93 -1.86 -12.93 6.31
C LYS A 93 -0.87 -13.30 7.40
N TYR A 94 -0.20 -12.28 7.94
CA TYR A 94 0.68 -12.46 9.08
C TYR A 94 -0.04 -12.19 10.39
N VAL A 95 0.17 -13.07 11.35
CA VAL A 95 -0.22 -12.90 12.75
C VAL A 95 1.03 -12.60 13.56
N THR A 96 1.00 -11.54 14.35
CA THR A 96 2.12 -11.15 15.20
C THR A 96 1.96 -11.74 16.59
N VAL A 97 3.03 -12.40 17.04
CA VAL A 97 3.15 -12.89 18.43
C VAL A 97 3.60 -11.76 19.33
N ARG A 98 2.96 -11.62 20.51
CA ARG A 98 3.46 -10.77 21.58
C ARG A 98 3.56 -11.59 22.86
N ILE A 99 4.63 -11.38 23.61
CA ILE A 99 4.88 -12.08 24.87
C ILE A 99 5.12 -11.02 25.95
N TYR A 100 4.17 -10.90 26.85
CA TYR A 100 4.32 -10.01 28.00
C TYR A 100 4.72 -10.82 29.22
N ASN A 101 5.85 -10.52 29.83
CA ASN A 101 6.33 -11.14 31.06
C ASN A 101 5.76 -10.42 32.32
N GLU A 102 5.43 -9.14 32.17
CA GLU A 102 4.86 -8.28 33.21
C GLU A 102 3.66 -7.50 32.63
N PRO A 103 2.74 -7.00 33.46
CA PRO A 103 1.64 -6.16 33.00
C PRO A 103 2.18 -4.92 32.27
N MET A 104 1.75 -4.69 31.03
CA MET A 104 2.19 -3.59 30.19
C MET A 104 1.04 -3.07 29.33
N ASP A 105 0.81 -1.78 29.31
CA ASP A 105 -0.22 -1.10 28.48
C ASP A 105 -1.64 -1.69 28.62
N GLY A 106 -2.00 -2.15 29.83
CA GLY A 106 -3.30 -2.78 30.12
C GLY A 106 -3.39 -4.25 29.70
N MET A 107 -2.30 -4.84 29.20
CA MET A 107 -2.20 -6.26 28.90
C MET A 107 -1.66 -7.03 30.09
N GLU A 108 -2.27 -8.17 30.40
CA GLU A 108 -1.75 -9.09 31.42
C GLU A 108 -0.58 -9.92 30.88
N PRO A 109 0.27 -10.49 31.76
CA PRO A 109 1.31 -11.42 31.32
C PRO A 109 0.72 -12.60 30.54
N GLY A 110 1.41 -13.00 29.47
CA GLY A 110 0.98 -14.10 28.62
C GLY A 110 1.42 -13.98 27.16
N ILE A 111 0.99 -14.94 26.38
CA ILE A 111 1.21 -14.99 24.93
C ILE A 111 -0.04 -14.44 24.24
N TYR A 112 0.16 -13.64 23.22
CA TYR A 112 -0.89 -13.02 22.43
C TYR A 112 -0.65 -13.22 20.94
N PHE A 113 -1.72 -13.48 20.19
CA PHE A 113 -1.72 -13.53 18.72
C PHE A 113 -2.62 -12.42 18.19
N ASN A 114 -2.04 -11.39 17.54
CA ASN A 114 -2.75 -10.18 17.11
C ASN A 114 -3.68 -9.58 18.18
N GLY A 115 -3.19 -9.52 19.42
CA GLY A 115 -3.95 -8.97 20.56
C GLY A 115 -4.90 -9.94 21.25
N SER A 116 -5.13 -11.16 20.72
CA SER A 116 -5.90 -12.20 21.40
C SER A 116 -5.03 -13.01 22.34
N LYS A 117 -5.36 -13.02 23.63
CA LYS A 117 -4.62 -13.74 24.67
C LYS A 117 -4.80 -15.24 24.55
N VAL A 118 -3.72 -15.98 24.76
CA VAL A 118 -3.74 -17.43 24.91
C VAL A 118 -4.18 -17.81 26.32
N LYS A 119 -5.30 -18.53 26.43
CA LYS A 119 -5.81 -19.07 27.69
C LYS A 119 -5.14 -20.39 28.05
N LYS A 120 -4.93 -21.24 27.06
CA LYS A 120 -4.45 -22.61 27.24
C LYS A 120 -3.73 -23.09 25.99
N VAL A 121 -2.75 -23.96 26.19
CA VAL A 121 -2.05 -24.65 25.09
C VAL A 121 -2.23 -26.15 25.26
N ILE A 122 -2.59 -26.83 24.18
CA ILE A 122 -2.80 -28.27 24.13
C ILE A 122 -1.83 -28.84 23.12
N LYS A 123 -0.97 -29.76 23.56
CA LYS A 123 -0.07 -30.51 22.70
C LYS A 123 -0.74 -31.79 22.23
N THR A 124 -0.71 -32.05 20.95
CA THR A 124 -1.12 -33.33 20.33
C THR A 124 0.08 -34.00 19.65
N ASN A 125 -0.12 -35.13 19.00
CA ASN A 125 0.97 -35.85 18.32
C ASN A 125 1.53 -35.07 17.11
N ASN A 126 0.67 -34.27 16.45
CA ASN A 126 1.00 -33.57 15.21
C ASN A 126 0.64 -32.07 15.21
N ALA A 127 0.21 -31.52 16.35
CA ALA A 127 -0.15 -30.11 16.43
C ALA A 127 0.05 -29.54 17.85
N TYR A 128 0.27 -28.21 17.90
CA TYR A 128 -0.02 -27.39 19.06
C TYR A 128 -1.33 -26.65 18.82
N ILE A 129 -2.24 -26.74 19.79
CA ILE A 129 -3.52 -26.04 19.75
C ILE A 129 -3.49 -24.96 20.82
N TYR A 130 -3.65 -23.70 20.38
CA TYR A 130 -3.73 -22.54 21.25
C TYR A 130 -5.19 -22.13 21.40
N ASP A 131 -5.71 -22.20 22.62
CA ASP A 131 -7.04 -21.71 22.97
C ASP A 131 -6.96 -20.20 23.25
N LEU A 132 -7.62 -19.41 22.44
CA LEU A 132 -7.59 -17.95 22.46
C LEU A 132 -8.84 -17.37 23.14
N GLU A 133 -8.70 -16.15 23.65
CA GLU A 133 -9.85 -15.41 24.19
C GLU A 133 -10.80 -14.93 23.09
N ASN A 134 -10.25 -14.52 21.93
CA ASN A 134 -11.01 -13.98 20.81
C ASN A 134 -10.51 -14.54 19.48
N TYR A 135 -11.33 -14.42 18.43
CA TYR A 135 -10.88 -14.69 17.07
C TYR A 135 -9.69 -13.83 16.70
N ILE A 136 -8.78 -14.41 15.91
CA ILE A 136 -7.68 -13.65 15.34
C ILE A 136 -8.25 -12.67 14.32
N ASN A 137 -8.03 -11.40 14.56
CA ASN A 137 -8.31 -10.35 13.61
C ASN A 137 -7.09 -10.21 12.67
N THR A 138 -7.29 -10.49 11.39
CA THR A 138 -6.30 -10.24 10.34
C THR A 138 -6.76 -9.02 9.55
N PRO A 139 -6.11 -7.85 9.74
CA PRO A 139 -6.47 -6.64 9.01
C PRO A 139 -6.35 -6.85 7.49
N LYS A 140 -7.15 -6.14 6.73
CA LYS A 140 -7.05 -6.11 5.27
C LYS A 140 -5.73 -5.52 4.82
N ALA A 141 -5.22 -5.96 3.67
CA ALA A 141 -4.10 -5.28 3.00
C ALA A 141 -4.56 -3.97 2.37
N LEU A 142 -3.62 -3.09 2.05
CA LEU A 142 -3.89 -1.80 1.40
C LEU A 142 -4.81 -1.93 0.17
N ILE A 143 -4.53 -2.91 -0.69
CA ILE A 143 -5.31 -3.11 -1.91
C ILE A 143 -6.72 -3.65 -1.63
N GLU A 144 -6.87 -4.51 -0.62
CA GLU A 144 -8.16 -5.04 -0.21
C GLU A 144 -9.03 -3.92 0.39
N TYR A 145 -8.44 -3.11 1.27
CA TYR A 145 -9.09 -1.93 1.82
C TYR A 145 -9.54 -0.97 0.72
N LEU A 146 -8.66 -0.70 -0.25
CA LEU A 146 -8.98 0.17 -1.38
C LEU A 146 -10.17 -0.36 -2.19
N LYS A 147 -10.20 -1.66 -2.49
CA LYS A 147 -11.30 -2.30 -3.22
C LYS A 147 -12.63 -2.21 -2.49
N ASP A 148 -12.60 -2.27 -1.18
CA ASP A 148 -13.79 -2.24 -0.31
C ASP A 148 -14.32 -0.84 -0.02
N LEU A 149 -13.58 0.22 -0.39
CA LEU A 149 -14.08 1.58 -0.25
C LEU A 149 -15.39 1.77 -1.02
N PRO A 150 -16.38 2.50 -0.47
CA PRO A 150 -17.64 2.78 -1.16
C PRO A 150 -17.41 3.51 -2.49
N ASP A 151 -17.99 3.01 -3.57
CA ASP A 151 -17.84 3.60 -4.90
C ASP A 151 -18.48 4.99 -4.98
N GLU A 152 -19.54 5.23 -4.21
CA GLU A 152 -20.20 6.53 -4.13
C GLU A 152 -19.23 7.65 -3.78
N ASP A 153 -18.32 7.40 -2.83
CA ASP A 153 -17.40 8.42 -2.30
C ASP A 153 -15.99 8.34 -2.88
N TYR A 154 -15.54 7.17 -3.39
CA TYR A 154 -14.13 6.92 -3.70
C TYR A 154 -13.87 6.30 -5.07
N SER A 155 -14.87 6.20 -5.94
CA SER A 155 -14.74 5.53 -7.26
C SER A 155 -13.61 6.11 -8.10
N VAL A 156 -13.43 7.43 -8.11
CA VAL A 156 -12.41 8.10 -8.92
C VAL A 156 -11.01 7.69 -8.49
N PHE A 157 -10.74 7.69 -7.19
CA PHE A 157 -9.43 7.26 -6.67
C PHE A 157 -9.19 5.76 -6.86
N LYS A 158 -10.22 4.95 -6.62
CA LYS A 158 -10.16 3.49 -6.90
C LYS A 158 -9.78 3.22 -8.34
N GLU A 159 -10.42 3.87 -9.30
CA GLU A 159 -10.12 3.73 -10.72
C GLU A 159 -8.69 4.16 -11.04
N MET A 160 -8.22 5.27 -10.49
CA MET A 160 -6.82 5.71 -10.67
C MET A 160 -5.82 4.63 -10.25
N VAL A 161 -6.11 3.87 -9.19
CA VAL A 161 -5.21 2.81 -8.70
C VAL A 161 -5.41 1.52 -9.48
N LEU A 162 -6.64 1.04 -9.60
CA LEU A 162 -6.95 -0.27 -10.18
C LEU A 162 -6.69 -0.32 -11.69
N SER A 163 -6.84 0.79 -12.42
CA SER A 163 -6.49 0.86 -13.85
C SER A 163 -5.00 0.60 -14.14
N ARG A 164 -4.15 0.71 -13.12
CA ARG A 164 -2.70 0.40 -13.21
C ARG A 164 -2.35 -1.02 -12.79
N THR A 165 -3.36 -1.84 -12.56
CA THR A 165 -3.22 -3.23 -12.15
C THR A 165 -3.53 -4.15 -13.33
N GLN A 166 -2.75 -5.22 -13.47
CA GLN A 166 -2.92 -6.22 -14.51
C GLN A 166 -3.04 -7.61 -13.89
N ARG A 167 -3.90 -8.44 -14.47
CA ARG A 167 -3.95 -9.85 -14.13
C ARG A 167 -2.84 -10.58 -14.87
N VAL A 168 -1.93 -11.19 -14.12
CA VAL A 168 -0.79 -11.92 -14.63
C VAL A 168 -0.96 -13.40 -14.30
N PHE A 169 -0.74 -14.27 -15.27
CA PHE A 169 -0.75 -15.70 -15.06
C PHE A 169 0.35 -16.12 -14.07
N ASP A 170 -0.05 -16.79 -13.00
CA ASP A 170 0.88 -17.32 -12.00
C ASP A 170 1.14 -18.80 -12.25
N LYS A 171 2.24 -19.07 -12.94
CA LYS A 171 2.64 -20.44 -13.28
C LYS A 171 2.97 -21.27 -12.02
N ALA A 172 3.46 -20.65 -10.96
CA ALA A 172 3.85 -21.38 -9.76
C ALA A 172 2.63 -21.83 -8.94
N ALA A 173 1.57 -21.00 -8.92
CA ALA A 173 0.31 -21.32 -8.26
C ALA A 173 -0.63 -22.17 -9.13
N SER A 174 -0.38 -22.26 -10.45
CA SER A 174 -1.22 -22.97 -11.40
C SER A 174 -0.87 -24.46 -11.47
N THR A 175 -1.89 -25.30 -11.54
CA THR A 175 -1.73 -26.77 -11.63
C THR A 175 -1.80 -27.24 -13.08
N PRO A 176 -0.80 -27.98 -13.59
CA PRO A 176 -0.87 -28.56 -14.93
C PRO A 176 -1.95 -29.65 -14.98
N ILE A 177 -2.91 -29.52 -15.89
CA ILE A 177 -4.04 -30.46 -16.05
C ILE A 177 -3.95 -31.33 -17.33
N GLY A 178 -3.00 -31.01 -18.21
CA GLY A 178 -2.83 -31.80 -19.46
C GLY A 178 -1.91 -31.13 -20.47
N ILE A 179 -1.88 -31.69 -21.65
CA ILE A 179 -1.15 -31.17 -22.82
C ILE A 179 -2.15 -30.97 -23.95
N ASP A 180 -2.13 -29.84 -24.61
CA ASP A 180 -2.98 -29.54 -25.76
C ASP A 180 -2.51 -30.27 -27.05
N LYS A 181 -3.30 -30.17 -28.13
CA LYS A 181 -2.99 -30.79 -29.41
C LYS A 181 -1.70 -30.24 -30.08
N THR A 182 -1.20 -29.12 -29.58
CA THR A 182 0.01 -28.47 -30.10
C THR A 182 1.23 -28.75 -29.23
N GLY A 183 1.09 -29.54 -28.16
CA GLY A 183 2.18 -29.90 -27.23
C GLY A 183 2.41 -28.93 -26.06
N ASN A 184 1.53 -27.94 -25.90
CA ASN A 184 1.64 -26.98 -24.77
C ASN A 184 0.93 -27.53 -23.52
N THR A 185 1.52 -27.26 -22.36
CA THR A 185 0.90 -27.62 -21.08
C THR A 185 -0.33 -26.75 -20.83
N VAL A 186 -1.45 -27.40 -20.59
CA VAL A 186 -2.68 -26.74 -20.14
C VAL A 186 -2.70 -26.70 -18.62
N TYR A 187 -3.05 -25.55 -18.06
CA TYR A 187 -3.10 -25.34 -16.63
C TYR A 187 -4.54 -25.08 -16.16
N ASP A 188 -4.84 -25.54 -14.95
CA ASP A 188 -5.87 -24.91 -14.14
C ASP A 188 -5.26 -23.59 -13.66
N SER A 189 -5.65 -22.52 -14.35
CA SER A 189 -4.87 -21.28 -14.36
C SER A 189 -5.23 -20.39 -13.20
N VAL A 190 -4.25 -20.12 -12.33
CA VAL A 190 -4.32 -19.09 -11.30
C VAL A 190 -3.75 -17.79 -11.85
N PHE A 191 -4.47 -16.70 -11.62
CA PHE A 191 -4.03 -15.36 -11.99
C PHE A 191 -3.84 -14.53 -10.73
N THR A 192 -2.70 -13.88 -10.63
CA THR A 192 -2.42 -12.88 -9.60
C THR A 192 -2.54 -11.47 -10.19
N GLU A 193 -2.99 -10.54 -9.37
CA GLU A 193 -3.01 -9.14 -9.76
C GLU A 193 -1.67 -8.50 -9.40
N LYS A 194 -1.06 -7.82 -10.36
CA LYS A 194 0.21 -7.12 -10.18
C LYS A 194 0.15 -5.75 -10.86
N SER A 195 0.90 -4.81 -10.33
CA SER A 195 1.10 -3.52 -10.96
C SER A 195 2.58 -3.26 -11.13
N GLN A 196 3.05 -3.29 -12.38
CA GLN A 196 4.44 -2.94 -12.70
C GLN A 196 4.76 -1.52 -12.28
N TYR A 197 3.79 -0.62 -12.37
CA TYR A 197 3.93 0.78 -11.98
C TYR A 197 4.33 0.94 -10.50
N PHE A 198 3.75 0.13 -9.62
CA PHE A 198 4.11 0.11 -8.20
C PHE A 198 5.37 -0.72 -7.93
N ALA A 199 5.56 -1.82 -8.64
CA ALA A 199 6.75 -2.66 -8.51
C ALA A 199 8.03 -1.90 -8.80
N ASP A 200 8.05 -1.05 -9.84
CA ASP A 200 9.18 -0.18 -10.18
C ASP A 200 9.53 0.80 -9.04
N LYS A 201 8.58 1.08 -8.17
CA LYS A 201 8.76 1.91 -6.97
C LYS A 201 9.00 1.09 -5.69
N LYS A 202 9.20 -0.22 -5.82
CA LYS A 202 9.36 -1.15 -4.68
C LYS A 202 8.17 -1.13 -3.71
N LEU A 203 6.99 -0.86 -4.22
CA LEU A 203 5.75 -0.78 -3.47
C LEU A 203 4.73 -1.76 -4.09
N ASP A 204 4.80 -3.03 -3.70
CA ASP A 204 3.81 -4.01 -4.11
C ASP A 204 2.62 -3.99 -3.15
N LEU A 205 1.51 -3.36 -3.56
CA LEU A 205 0.32 -3.20 -2.73
C LEU A 205 -0.36 -4.52 -2.36
N TYR A 206 -0.04 -5.60 -3.08
CA TYR A 206 -0.55 -6.96 -2.81
C TYR A 206 0.34 -7.74 -1.85
N SER A 207 1.55 -7.24 -1.58
CA SER A 207 2.51 -7.90 -0.71
C SER A 207 2.29 -7.58 0.75
N GLU A 208 2.26 -8.62 1.59
CA GLU A 208 2.25 -8.46 3.04
C GLU A 208 3.62 -8.06 3.61
N ASN A 209 4.68 -8.07 2.79
CA ASN A 209 6.05 -7.77 3.23
C ASN A 209 6.43 -6.30 3.10
N ILE A 210 5.50 -5.44 2.70
CA ILE A 210 5.71 -4.00 2.67
C ILE A 210 5.18 -3.33 3.94
N THR A 211 5.64 -2.11 4.15
CA THR A 211 5.06 -1.21 5.14
C THR A 211 4.81 0.13 4.46
N ALA A 212 3.55 0.54 4.36
CA ALA A 212 3.19 1.72 3.59
C ALA A 212 2.13 2.59 4.28
N THR A 213 2.03 3.85 3.85
CA THR A 213 0.91 4.73 4.18
C THR A 213 0.17 5.08 2.90
N LEU A 214 -1.15 4.99 2.96
CA LEU A 214 -2.07 5.37 1.90
C LEU A 214 -2.89 6.58 2.34
N LEU A 215 -2.88 7.63 1.53
CA LEU A 215 -3.76 8.79 1.70
C LEU A 215 -4.92 8.69 0.71
N VAL A 216 -6.16 8.67 1.21
CA VAL A 216 -7.35 8.38 0.41
C VAL A 216 -8.19 9.65 0.24
N PRO A 217 -8.19 10.28 -0.95
CA PRO A 217 -9.07 11.40 -1.28
C PRO A 217 -10.47 10.91 -1.65
N SER A 218 -11.50 11.64 -1.24
CA SER A 218 -12.86 11.44 -1.73
C SER A 218 -13.06 12.04 -3.14
N ASN A 219 -14.11 11.60 -3.83
CA ASN A 219 -14.49 12.11 -5.14
C ASN A 219 -14.67 13.64 -5.11
N ASP A 220 -15.37 14.16 -4.10
CA ASP A 220 -15.61 15.61 -3.94
C ASP A 220 -14.31 16.40 -3.79
N LEU A 221 -13.35 15.87 -3.02
CA LEU A 221 -12.05 16.51 -2.85
C LEU A 221 -11.26 16.53 -4.15
N ILE A 222 -11.31 15.45 -4.92
CA ILE A 222 -10.64 15.35 -6.22
C ILE A 222 -11.26 16.38 -7.18
N GLU A 223 -12.59 16.42 -7.32
CA GLU A 223 -13.29 17.35 -8.20
C GLU A 223 -12.99 18.81 -7.84
N ASN A 224 -13.06 19.15 -6.55
CA ASN A 224 -12.76 20.49 -6.07
C ASN A 224 -11.32 20.90 -6.37
N ALA A 225 -10.34 20.01 -6.09
CA ALA A 225 -8.94 20.27 -6.35
C ALA A 225 -8.64 20.45 -7.84
N LEU A 226 -9.27 19.63 -8.70
CA LEU A 226 -9.16 19.76 -10.16
C LEU A 226 -9.77 21.09 -10.65
N ARG A 227 -10.94 21.46 -10.16
CA ARG A 227 -11.59 22.72 -10.53
C ARG A 227 -10.73 23.92 -10.16
N GLU A 228 -10.25 23.98 -8.90
CA GLU A 228 -9.38 25.08 -8.44
C GLU A 228 -8.08 25.15 -9.26
N ALA A 229 -7.47 24.00 -9.55
CA ALA A 229 -6.25 23.94 -10.35
C ALA A 229 -6.48 24.47 -11.77
N LYS A 230 -7.58 24.07 -12.43
CA LYS A 230 -7.96 24.52 -13.77
C LYS A 230 -8.25 26.00 -13.82
N GLU A 231 -9.00 26.53 -12.85
CA GLU A 231 -9.28 27.97 -12.75
C GLU A 231 -8.00 28.79 -12.62
N LYS A 232 -7.06 28.31 -11.79
CA LYS A 232 -5.77 28.96 -11.62
C LYS A 232 -4.91 28.88 -12.88
N LEU A 233 -4.87 27.75 -13.57
CA LEU A 233 -4.18 27.60 -14.85
C LEU A 233 -4.75 28.54 -15.91
N LYS A 234 -6.08 28.61 -15.98
CA LYS A 234 -6.77 29.52 -16.90
C LYS A 234 -6.44 31.00 -16.62
N SER A 235 -6.31 31.38 -15.35
CA SER A 235 -5.86 32.74 -14.99
C SER A 235 -4.45 33.09 -15.49
N TRP A 236 -3.63 32.08 -15.77
CA TRP A 236 -2.30 32.22 -16.36
C TRP A 236 -2.28 32.01 -17.88
N ASN A 237 -3.45 31.89 -18.48
CA ASN A 237 -3.63 31.55 -19.90
C ASN A 237 -2.95 30.23 -20.28
N MET A 238 -3.06 29.23 -19.39
CA MET A 238 -2.48 27.90 -19.55
C MET A 238 -3.55 26.83 -19.40
N GLU A 239 -3.39 25.74 -20.13
CA GLU A 239 -4.24 24.56 -20.02
C GLU A 239 -3.37 23.33 -19.73
N ARG A 240 -3.90 22.39 -19.00
CA ARG A 240 -3.30 21.07 -18.76
C ARG A 240 -4.37 20.01 -18.82
N GLU A 241 -4.00 18.86 -19.37
CA GLU A 241 -4.87 17.71 -19.42
C GLU A 241 -5.20 17.20 -18.01
N ASP A 242 -6.41 16.74 -17.84
CA ASP A 242 -6.87 16.16 -16.58
C ASP A 242 -6.03 14.98 -16.15
N SER A 243 -5.52 14.21 -17.10
CA SER A 243 -4.61 13.09 -16.87
C SER A 243 -3.37 13.49 -16.06
N ILE A 244 -2.79 14.66 -16.32
CA ILE A 244 -1.62 15.17 -15.61
C ILE A 244 -1.97 15.55 -14.18
N LEU A 245 -3.10 16.24 -13.98
CA LEU A 245 -3.58 16.65 -12.66
C LEU A 245 -3.96 15.43 -11.82
N ASN A 246 -4.69 14.49 -12.40
CA ASN A 246 -5.06 13.23 -11.76
C ASN A 246 -3.85 12.38 -11.40
N ASN A 247 -2.84 12.34 -12.27
CA ASN A 247 -1.61 11.60 -12.00
C ASN A 247 -0.85 12.21 -10.81
N TRP A 248 -0.86 13.53 -10.64
CA TRP A 248 -0.28 14.15 -9.46
C TRP A 248 -1.03 13.73 -8.18
N ILE A 249 -2.38 13.75 -8.17
CA ILE A 249 -3.18 13.30 -7.03
C ILE A 249 -2.84 11.86 -6.68
N PHE A 250 -2.84 10.98 -7.68
CA PHE A 250 -2.47 9.58 -7.51
C PHE A 250 -1.06 9.44 -6.91
N GLN A 251 -0.08 10.13 -7.48
CA GLN A 251 1.32 10.01 -7.07
C GLN A 251 1.60 10.51 -5.65
N THR A 252 0.81 11.45 -5.12
CA THR A 252 0.98 11.96 -3.76
C THR A 252 0.35 11.09 -2.68
N ALA A 253 -0.35 10.02 -3.04
CA ALA A 253 -1.13 9.23 -2.11
C ALA A 253 -0.36 8.09 -1.44
N PHE A 254 0.84 7.71 -1.93
CA PHE A 254 1.55 6.50 -1.51
C PHE A 254 2.91 6.80 -0.90
N PHE A 255 3.16 6.24 0.29
CA PHE A 255 4.42 6.39 1.01
C PHE A 255 4.96 5.02 1.43
N SER A 256 6.28 4.84 1.37
CA SER A 256 6.98 3.58 1.70
C SER A 256 7.29 3.42 3.20
N LYS A 257 6.67 4.23 4.06
CA LYS A 257 6.81 4.18 5.51
C LYS A 257 5.42 4.22 6.14
N LYS A 258 5.22 3.51 7.24
CA LYS A 258 4.03 3.68 8.07
C LYS A 258 4.18 4.97 8.88
N TYR A 259 3.43 5.99 8.52
CA TYR A 259 3.35 7.24 9.28
C TYR A 259 2.30 7.10 10.37
N VAL A 260 2.65 7.59 11.56
CA VAL A 260 1.73 7.69 12.70
C VAL A 260 1.29 9.15 12.89
N LYS A 261 0.28 9.37 13.72
CA LYS A 261 -0.27 10.72 13.96
C LYS A 261 0.81 11.76 14.27
N GLN A 262 1.80 11.40 15.07
CA GLN A 262 2.90 12.28 15.49
C GLN A 262 3.80 12.71 14.33
N ASP A 263 3.91 11.90 13.29
CA ASP A 263 4.69 12.26 12.10
C ASP A 263 4.04 13.42 11.32
N PHE A 264 2.71 13.58 11.40
CA PHE A 264 1.97 14.64 10.71
C PHE A 264 1.85 15.94 11.51
N ILE A 265 2.01 15.85 12.82
CA ILE A 265 1.93 17.01 13.72
C ILE A 265 3.31 17.66 13.75
N TYR A 266 3.42 18.84 13.17
CA TYR A 266 4.60 19.67 13.34
C TYR A 266 4.37 20.65 14.52
N ASN A 267 5.43 21.24 14.99
CA ASN A 267 5.41 22.07 16.18
C ASN A 267 4.39 23.23 16.04
N GLU A 268 3.28 23.16 16.78
CA GLU A 268 2.22 24.20 16.78
C GLU A 268 2.74 25.58 17.22
N SER A 269 3.87 25.64 17.92
CA SER A 269 4.50 26.89 18.36
C SER A 269 5.32 27.58 17.26
N ASP A 270 5.56 26.92 16.11
CA ASP A 270 6.24 27.50 14.96
C ASP A 270 5.41 27.30 13.67
N PRO A 271 4.54 28.26 13.33
CA PRO A 271 3.71 28.18 12.11
C PRO A 271 4.51 28.10 10.81
N ALA A 272 5.80 28.44 10.84
CA ALA A 272 6.70 28.35 9.70
C ALA A 272 7.33 26.95 9.55
N SER A 273 7.26 26.11 10.57
CA SER A 273 7.74 24.74 10.52
C SER A 273 6.79 23.90 9.67
N THR A 274 7.15 23.73 8.41
CA THR A 274 6.43 22.86 7.48
C THR A 274 7.10 21.50 7.44
N GLN A 275 6.36 20.45 7.74
CA GLN A 275 6.84 19.12 7.52
C GLN A 275 6.41 18.67 6.11
N ASP A 276 7.38 18.41 5.27
CA ASP A 276 7.17 17.95 3.91
C ASP A 276 7.38 16.43 3.86
N PHE A 277 6.39 15.72 3.31
CA PHE A 277 6.50 14.29 3.04
C PHE A 277 6.73 14.07 1.55
N TYR A 278 7.57 13.12 1.21
CA TYR A 278 7.79 12.71 -0.17
C TYR A 278 7.20 11.32 -0.40
N SER A 279 6.30 11.23 -1.37
CA SER A 279 5.71 9.97 -1.79
C SER A 279 6.75 9.07 -2.46
N VAL A 280 6.39 7.81 -2.69
CA VAL A 280 7.23 6.86 -3.46
C VAL A 280 7.47 7.32 -4.91
N PHE A 281 6.71 8.29 -5.39
CA PHE A 281 6.83 8.90 -6.71
C PHE A 281 7.55 10.26 -6.68
N ASP A 282 8.24 10.58 -5.58
CA ASP A 282 8.95 11.84 -5.36
C ASP A 282 8.04 13.08 -5.38
N GLN A 283 6.75 12.91 -5.18
CA GLN A 283 5.79 14.01 -5.08
C GLN A 283 5.71 14.50 -3.62
N GLN A 284 5.71 15.82 -3.48
CA GLN A 284 5.70 16.46 -2.19
C GLN A 284 4.27 16.65 -1.66
N TRP A 285 4.02 16.12 -0.46
CA TRP A 285 2.83 16.39 0.32
C TRP A 285 3.14 17.42 1.40
N ARG A 286 2.40 18.53 1.42
CA ARG A 286 2.58 19.61 2.40
C ARG A 286 1.44 19.65 3.39
N THR A 287 1.73 19.42 4.66
CA THR A 287 0.74 19.44 5.75
C THR A 287 0.17 20.83 6.04
N THR A 288 0.80 21.90 5.56
CA THR A 288 0.29 23.27 5.69
C THR A 288 -0.97 23.53 4.87
N VAL A 289 -1.13 22.85 3.72
CA VAL A 289 -2.27 23.04 2.80
C VAL A 289 -3.11 21.79 2.62
N ASN A 290 -2.49 20.62 2.70
CA ASN A 290 -3.14 19.33 2.55
C ASN A 290 -3.33 18.71 3.93
N LYS A 291 -4.55 18.32 4.25
CA LYS A 291 -4.92 17.82 5.57
C LYS A 291 -5.39 16.36 5.51
N VAL A 292 -5.15 15.68 6.58
CA VAL A 292 -5.43 14.24 6.77
C VAL A 292 -6.28 14.07 8.03
N ASP A 293 -7.21 13.13 8.01
CA ASP A 293 -7.96 12.73 9.21
C ASP A 293 -7.06 11.84 10.08
N LEU A 294 -6.41 12.46 11.05
CA LEU A 294 -5.47 11.79 11.94
C LEU A 294 -6.14 11.07 13.12
N ASP A 295 -7.43 11.31 13.33
CA ASP A 295 -8.16 10.74 14.46
C ASP A 295 -8.78 9.37 14.12
N ASN A 296 -8.93 9.07 12.82
CA ASN A 296 -9.53 7.85 12.32
C ASN A 296 -8.58 7.09 11.37
N PRO A 297 -7.38 6.68 11.81
CA PRO A 297 -6.50 5.84 11.00
C PRO A 297 -7.12 4.46 10.80
N VAL A 298 -6.94 3.89 9.62
CA VAL A 298 -7.31 2.50 9.34
C VAL A 298 -6.03 1.66 9.35
N GLU A 299 -5.89 0.85 10.38
CA GLU A 299 -4.76 -0.08 10.48
C GLU A 299 -4.94 -1.24 9.50
N LEU A 300 -3.89 -1.50 8.71
CA LEU A 300 -3.88 -2.51 7.67
C LEU A 300 -2.74 -3.52 7.90
N SER A 301 -2.85 -4.71 7.32
CA SER A 301 -1.83 -5.76 7.51
C SER A 301 -0.46 -5.36 7.00
N ASN A 302 -0.42 -4.53 5.95
CA ASN A 302 0.80 -4.06 5.32
C ASN A 302 0.95 -2.52 5.35
N GLY A 303 0.28 -1.85 6.30
CA GLY A 303 0.43 -0.40 6.44
C GLY A 303 -0.68 0.28 7.22
N VAL A 304 -0.95 1.53 6.86
CA VAL A 304 -2.02 2.36 7.42
C VAL A 304 -2.65 3.20 6.33
N ALA A 305 -3.95 3.39 6.39
CA ALA A 305 -4.66 4.31 5.49
C ALA A 305 -5.28 5.46 6.29
N TYR A 306 -5.20 6.65 5.71
CA TYR A 306 -5.84 7.86 6.22
C TYR A 306 -6.73 8.49 5.16
N LYS A 307 -7.91 8.92 5.54
CA LYS A 307 -8.74 9.76 4.68
C LYS A 307 -8.17 11.18 4.62
N ILE A 308 -8.25 11.80 3.46
CA ILE A 308 -7.85 13.19 3.28
C ILE A 308 -9.05 14.10 3.56
N THR A 309 -8.81 15.21 4.25
CA THR A 309 -9.82 16.24 4.55
C THR A 309 -9.63 17.53 3.77
N SER A 310 -8.42 17.75 3.22
CA SER A 310 -8.12 18.89 2.35
C SER A 310 -7.07 18.49 1.32
N LEU A 311 -7.34 18.80 0.05
CA LEU A 311 -6.46 18.48 -1.08
C LEU A 311 -6.31 19.72 -1.97
N LYS A 312 -5.06 20.08 -2.28
CA LYS A 312 -4.72 21.17 -3.19
C LYS A 312 -3.62 20.77 -4.14
N ILE A 313 -3.87 20.93 -5.43
CA ILE A 313 -2.89 20.65 -6.48
C ILE A 313 -1.94 21.85 -6.63
N PRO A 314 -0.62 21.69 -6.45
CA PRO A 314 0.34 22.78 -6.60
C PRO A 314 0.62 23.06 -8.08
N THR A 315 -0.22 23.87 -8.70
CA THR A 315 -0.16 24.19 -10.15
C THR A 315 1.20 24.68 -10.60
N ASN A 316 1.91 25.44 -9.76
CA ASN A 316 3.27 25.92 -10.05
C ASN A 316 4.30 24.79 -10.17
N LYS A 317 4.13 23.68 -9.44
CA LYS A 317 5.05 22.52 -9.51
C LYS A 317 4.74 21.61 -10.69
N ILE A 318 3.47 21.52 -11.05
CA ILE A 318 3.03 20.71 -12.20
C ILE A 318 3.47 21.34 -13.53
N LEU A 319 3.56 22.66 -13.58
CA LEU A 319 3.96 23.41 -14.78
C LEU A 319 5.48 23.51 -14.94
N ILE A 320 6.20 23.51 -13.84
CA ILE A 320 7.66 23.68 -13.85
C ILE A 320 8.30 22.32 -13.62
N TRP A 321 8.67 21.69 -14.73
CA TRP A 321 9.52 20.51 -14.68
C TRP A 321 10.92 20.93 -14.22
N ARG A 322 11.41 20.35 -13.15
CA ARG A 322 12.81 20.50 -12.78
C ARG A 322 13.64 19.65 -13.72
N ILE A 323 14.12 20.25 -14.78
CA ILE A 323 15.08 19.62 -15.69
C ILE A 323 16.43 19.64 -14.95
N LYS A 324 16.87 18.50 -14.46
CA LYS A 324 18.23 18.28 -13.99
C LYS A 324 19.01 17.63 -15.12
N GLU A 325 19.46 18.40 -16.07
CA GLU A 325 20.45 17.93 -17.03
C GLU A 325 21.82 18.49 -16.68
N ARG A 326 22.84 17.65 -16.80
CA ARG A 326 24.22 18.09 -16.73
C ARG A 326 24.54 18.80 -18.03
N PHE A 327 24.79 20.09 -18.00
CA PHE A 327 25.24 20.85 -19.18
C PHE A 327 26.54 20.33 -19.78
N GLU A 328 27.30 19.54 -19.06
CA GLU A 328 28.47 18.80 -19.54
C GLU A 328 28.13 17.85 -20.70
N THR A 329 26.90 17.38 -20.80
CA THR A 329 26.46 16.49 -21.89
C THR A 329 25.83 17.22 -23.06
N PHE A 330 25.81 18.56 -23.05
CA PHE A 330 25.20 19.36 -24.10
C PHE A 330 25.88 19.15 -25.46
N ASP A 331 27.18 18.89 -25.46
CA ASP A 331 27.94 18.57 -26.69
C ASP A 331 27.56 17.20 -27.28
N GLN A 332 26.89 16.34 -26.52
CA GLN A 332 26.39 15.03 -26.95
C GLN A 332 24.99 15.09 -27.57
N LEU A 333 24.31 16.24 -27.51
CA LEU A 333 23.04 16.42 -28.19
C LEU A 333 23.25 16.36 -29.71
N THR A 334 22.33 15.69 -30.40
CA THR A 334 22.35 15.68 -31.88
C THR A 334 22.13 17.10 -32.43
N ASP A 335 22.56 17.35 -33.64
CA ASP A 335 22.33 18.65 -34.29
C ASP A 335 20.83 18.95 -34.45
N GLU A 336 19.98 17.93 -34.44
CA GLU A 336 18.55 18.05 -34.51
C GLU A 336 17.97 18.48 -33.15
N ASP A 337 18.46 17.92 -32.05
CA ASP A 337 18.11 18.36 -30.69
C ASP A 337 18.59 19.79 -30.43
N LYS A 338 19.79 20.13 -30.88
CA LYS A 338 20.30 21.51 -30.78
C LYS A 338 19.43 22.52 -31.51
N LYS A 339 18.86 22.15 -32.69
CA LYS A 339 17.88 22.98 -33.40
C LYS A 339 16.58 23.19 -32.66
N TYR A 340 16.14 22.22 -31.93
CA TYR A 340 14.94 22.31 -31.11
C TYR A 340 15.11 23.29 -29.94
N TYR A 341 16.29 23.28 -29.32
CA TYR A 341 16.60 24.18 -28.19
C TYR A 341 17.06 25.57 -28.66
N TYR A 342 17.54 25.70 -29.91
CA TYR A 342 18.11 26.95 -30.50
C TYR A 342 17.57 27.22 -31.89
N PRO A 343 16.30 27.51 -32.07
CA PRO A 343 15.81 27.90 -33.39
C PRO A 343 16.41 29.25 -33.76
N GLY A 344 17.56 29.22 -34.45
CA GLY A 344 18.05 30.35 -35.20
C GLY A 344 19.31 31.07 -34.73
N TYR A 345 19.92 30.76 -33.57
CA TYR A 345 21.17 31.42 -33.15
C TYR A 345 22.07 30.53 -32.29
N ASN A 346 23.30 30.35 -32.75
CA ASN A 346 24.39 29.64 -32.09
C ASN A 346 25.12 30.56 -31.09
N TYR A 347 24.59 30.78 -29.90
CA TYR A 347 25.38 31.43 -28.86
C TYR A 347 25.23 30.68 -27.52
N ILE A 348 26.18 29.81 -27.28
CA ILE A 348 26.52 29.33 -25.94
C ILE A 348 27.80 30.06 -25.56
N SER A 349 27.75 30.99 -24.63
CA SER A 349 28.97 31.48 -24.04
C SER A 349 29.19 30.72 -22.71
N THR A 350 30.16 29.85 -22.75
CA THR A 350 30.67 29.19 -21.53
C THR A 350 31.69 30.16 -20.91
N TYR A 351 31.49 30.52 -19.65
CA TYR A 351 32.53 31.21 -18.91
C TYR A 351 32.77 30.50 -17.59
N LEU A 352 34.01 30.33 -17.25
CA LEU A 352 34.44 29.87 -15.94
C LEU A 352 34.50 31.10 -15.03
N LYS A 353 33.70 31.09 -13.98
CA LYS A 353 33.86 32.05 -12.91
C LYS A 353 34.44 31.30 -11.71
N ASP A 354 35.62 31.68 -11.32
CA ASP A 354 36.22 31.21 -10.09
C ASP A 354 35.45 31.83 -8.90
N ILE A 355 34.67 30.99 -8.23
CA ILE A 355 33.96 31.34 -7.02
C ILE A 355 34.56 30.61 -5.80
N GLY A 356 35.85 30.25 -5.89
CA GLY A 356 36.58 29.56 -4.84
C GLY A 356 36.43 28.05 -4.86
N GLU A 357 35.56 27.52 -5.68
CA GLU A 357 35.40 26.09 -5.99
C GLU A 357 35.23 25.96 -7.49
N ASN A 358 35.84 24.97 -8.10
CA ASN A 358 35.78 24.71 -9.55
C ASN A 358 34.33 24.48 -10.02
N VAL A 359 33.55 25.52 -10.17
CA VAL A 359 32.18 25.49 -10.66
C VAL A 359 32.13 26.05 -12.08
N GLN A 360 31.87 25.17 -13.03
CA GLN A 360 31.61 25.54 -14.39
C GLN A 360 30.20 26.11 -14.54
N MET A 361 30.06 27.36 -14.93
CA MET A 361 28.76 27.98 -15.19
C MET A 361 28.58 28.23 -16.68
N ASN A 362 27.55 27.64 -17.24
CA ASN A 362 27.12 27.88 -18.60
C ASN A 362 26.03 28.95 -18.63
N ARG A 363 26.23 30.03 -19.35
CA ARG A 363 25.22 31.06 -19.57
C ARG A 363 24.61 30.86 -20.97
N VAL A 364 23.35 30.49 -21.02
CA VAL A 364 22.60 30.46 -22.27
C VAL A 364 21.96 31.84 -22.46
N LYS A 365 22.41 32.58 -23.47
CA LYS A 365 21.87 33.88 -23.86
C LYS A 365 21.10 33.73 -25.17
N GLN A 366 19.79 33.84 -25.09
CA GLN A 366 18.95 33.82 -26.28
C GLN A 366 18.81 35.25 -26.82
N TYR A 367 19.25 35.47 -28.07
CA TYR A 367 18.98 36.71 -28.81
C TYR A 367 17.75 36.55 -29.66
N VAL A 368 16.76 37.40 -29.43
CA VAL A 368 15.56 37.49 -30.25
C VAL A 368 15.76 38.65 -31.23
N GLY A 369 15.73 38.35 -32.52
CA GLY A 369 15.70 39.39 -33.57
C GLY A 369 14.41 40.23 -33.46
N ALA A 370 14.43 41.47 -33.93
CA ALA A 370 13.38 42.46 -33.76
C ALA A 370 11.99 42.06 -34.28
N ASN A 371 11.88 41.00 -35.05
CA ASN A 371 10.64 40.52 -35.69
C ASN A 371 10.20 39.09 -35.30
N GLN A 372 10.75 38.51 -34.24
CA GLN A 372 10.34 37.19 -33.79
C GLN A 372 9.49 37.27 -32.51
N PRO A 373 8.47 36.42 -32.33
CA PRO A 373 7.71 36.39 -31.10
C PRO A 373 8.65 36.06 -29.94
N LYS A 374 8.53 36.83 -28.87
CA LYS A 374 9.35 36.66 -27.66
C LYS A 374 9.23 35.20 -27.14
N PRO A 375 10.29 34.44 -27.10
CA PRO A 375 10.24 33.11 -26.52
C PRO A 375 10.04 33.17 -25.00
N TRP A 376 9.34 32.21 -24.51
CA TRP A 376 8.83 32.09 -23.13
C TRP A 376 9.88 31.75 -22.06
N LEU A 377 11.13 31.64 -22.43
CA LEU A 377 12.16 31.23 -21.45
C LEU A 377 12.91 32.44 -20.92
N PRO A 378 12.73 32.82 -19.65
CA PRO A 378 13.69 33.68 -18.99
C PRO A 378 15.07 32.99 -19.01
N ALA A 379 16.15 33.77 -19.05
CA ALA A 379 17.50 33.21 -19.01
C ALA A 379 17.64 32.22 -17.84
N ILE A 380 17.83 30.95 -18.16
CA ILE A 380 18.00 29.93 -17.12
C ILE A 380 19.47 29.95 -16.73
N TYR A 381 19.73 30.32 -15.49
CA TYR A 381 21.05 30.19 -14.89
C TYR A 381 21.12 28.81 -14.22
N CYS A 382 21.93 27.92 -14.80
CA CYS A 382 22.18 26.61 -14.20
C CYS A 382 23.53 26.64 -13.48
N ARG A 383 23.53 26.21 -12.24
CA ARG A 383 24.74 25.94 -11.48
C ARG A 383 25.02 24.46 -11.59
N SER A 384 26.13 24.06 -12.18
CA SER A 384 26.66 22.70 -12.08
C SER A 384 27.31 22.52 -10.71
N MET A 385 26.93 21.47 -10.00
CA MET A 385 27.66 21.01 -8.83
C MET A 385 28.63 19.90 -9.24
#